data_41d7a612acb423ba2a434ab9f83d1a29
#
_entry.id   41d7a612acb423ba2a434ab9f83d1a29
#
_cell.length_a   1.000
_cell.length_b   1.000
_cell.length_c   1.000
_cell.angle_alpha   90.00
_cell.angle_beta   90.00
_cell.angle_gamma   90.00
#
_symmetry.space_group_name_H-M   'P 1'
#
loop_
_entity.id
_entity.type
_entity.pdbx_description
1 polymer ?
#
loop_
_entity_poly.entity_id
_entity_poly.type
_entity_poly.pdbx_seq_one_letter_code
_entity_poly.pdbx_strand_id
1 'polypeptide(L)'
;HQVDDTASESNVVHLNPHLFGIDGSRDLCGAGSAYLTVRGLDKKHLAYFALVGAFGDMQGQDGFTGMNKEILKDAQESGVVEINEGLKTVSKATEPVFKSLAYTFSPPLPGISGDLEGSQEFLEKMNLSYGIKFTDLEDEEKDLLKDALITVNPEIFGDCYVVAKETPLLRDLEEYSYILDACGKKKKPGLGLS
;
A
#
# COMPACT_ATOMS: atom_id res chain seq x y z
N HIS A 1 6.19 8.57 -21.56
CA HIS A 1 7.66 8.60 -21.55
C HIS A 1 8.18 8.31 -22.95
N GLN A 2 8.81 9.31 -23.60
CA GLN A 2 9.54 9.09 -24.84
C GLN A 2 10.80 8.28 -24.52
N VAL A 3 11.00 7.19 -25.23
CA VAL A 3 12.26 6.44 -25.23
C VAL A 3 13.26 7.28 -26.00
N ASP A 4 14.30 7.77 -25.32
CA ASP A 4 15.35 8.54 -25.97
C ASP A 4 16.33 7.55 -26.62
N ASP A 5 16.37 7.53 -27.94
CA ASP A 5 17.25 6.64 -28.74
C ASP A 5 18.76 6.99 -28.64
N THR A 6 19.10 8.06 -27.90
CA THR A 6 20.48 8.52 -27.72
C THR A 6 21.31 7.68 -26.73
N ALA A 7 20.69 6.70 -26.07
CA ALA A 7 21.38 5.85 -25.07
C ALA A 7 22.34 4.79 -25.65
N SER A 8 22.48 4.68 -26.99
CA SER A 8 23.30 3.64 -27.63
C SER A 8 24.82 3.88 -27.55
N GLU A 9 25.28 5.05 -27.10
CA GLU A 9 26.72 5.42 -27.06
C GLU A 9 27.32 5.41 -25.63
N SER A 10 26.55 5.09 -24.59
CA SER A 10 27.05 5.04 -23.22
C SER A 10 27.11 3.60 -22.73
N ASN A 11 28.10 3.28 -21.86
CA ASN A 11 28.18 2.01 -21.11
C ASN A 11 27.02 1.87 -20.10
N VAL A 12 25.84 2.39 -20.41
CA VAL A 12 24.63 2.41 -19.58
C VAL A 12 23.63 1.43 -20.15
N VAL A 13 23.18 0.48 -19.33
CA VAL A 13 22.10 -0.44 -19.68
C VAL A 13 20.77 0.20 -19.24
N HIS A 14 19.91 0.49 -20.21
CA HIS A 14 18.56 0.97 -19.96
C HIS A 14 17.59 -0.20 -19.73
N LEU A 15 16.98 -0.23 -18.53
CA LEU A 15 15.92 -1.17 -18.19
C LEU A 15 14.59 -0.41 -18.18
N ASN A 16 13.95 -0.36 -19.35
CA ASN A 16 12.63 0.26 -19.47
C ASN A 16 11.61 -0.83 -19.84
N PRO A 17 10.60 -1.10 -18.97
CA PRO A 17 9.58 -2.13 -19.21
C PRO A 17 8.89 -2.00 -20.56
N HIS A 18 8.63 -0.77 -21.02
CA HIS A 18 7.96 -0.51 -22.30
C HIS A 18 8.73 -1.06 -23.52
N LEU A 19 10.08 -1.15 -23.45
CA LEU A 19 10.88 -1.75 -24.53
C LEU A 19 10.66 -3.26 -24.66
N PHE A 20 10.10 -3.90 -23.63
CA PHE A 20 9.83 -5.35 -23.58
C PHE A 20 8.33 -5.65 -23.66
N GLY A 21 7.50 -4.67 -24.03
CA GLY A 21 6.05 -4.83 -24.12
C GLY A 21 5.34 -4.95 -22.77
N ILE A 22 6.01 -4.55 -21.67
CA ILE A 22 5.44 -4.54 -20.31
C ILE A 22 4.86 -3.14 -20.07
N ASP A 23 3.63 -3.09 -19.57
CA ASP A 23 3.01 -1.83 -19.19
C ASP A 23 3.63 -1.30 -17.88
N GLY A 24 4.53 -0.32 -18.02
CA GLY A 24 5.21 0.31 -16.89
C GLY A 24 4.32 1.21 -16.04
N SER A 25 3.07 1.47 -16.46
CA SER A 25 2.09 2.22 -15.66
C SER A 25 1.22 1.33 -14.77
N ARG A 26 1.22 0.01 -15.03
CA ARG A 26 0.32 -0.94 -14.37
C ARG A 26 1.02 -2.19 -13.86
N ASP A 27 1.92 -2.76 -14.67
CA ASP A 27 2.42 -4.12 -14.47
C ASP A 27 3.82 -4.17 -13.85
N LEU A 28 4.57 -3.06 -13.90
CA LEU A 28 5.93 -2.98 -13.34
C LEU A 28 6.37 -1.53 -13.12
N CYS A 29 6.56 -1.14 -11.87
CA CYS A 29 7.10 0.17 -11.51
C CYS A 29 8.65 0.23 -11.60
N GLY A 30 9.21 1.43 -11.40
CA GLY A 30 10.66 1.63 -11.37
C GLY A 30 11.36 0.82 -10.28
N ALA A 31 10.78 0.74 -9.09
CA ALA A 31 11.29 -0.08 -7.98
C ALA A 31 11.26 -1.58 -8.32
N GLY A 32 10.19 -2.04 -8.99
CA GLY A 32 10.08 -3.40 -9.52
C GLY A 32 11.16 -3.71 -10.54
N SER A 33 11.41 -2.79 -11.49
CA SER A 33 12.50 -2.92 -12.45
C SER A 33 13.87 -3.03 -11.76
N ALA A 34 14.13 -2.21 -10.74
CA ALA A 34 15.35 -2.30 -9.96
C ALA A 34 15.48 -3.65 -9.22
N TYR A 35 14.40 -4.12 -8.59
CA TYR A 35 14.40 -5.43 -7.93
C TYR A 35 14.74 -6.57 -8.89
N LEU A 36 14.16 -6.57 -10.10
CA LEU A 36 14.39 -7.63 -11.09
C LEU A 36 15.87 -7.75 -11.50
N THR A 37 16.67 -6.67 -11.39
CA THR A 37 18.13 -6.74 -11.67
C THR A 37 18.90 -7.56 -10.63
N VAL A 38 18.41 -7.62 -9.40
CA VAL A 38 19.07 -8.32 -8.28
C VAL A 38 18.34 -9.62 -7.88
N ARG A 39 17.20 -9.91 -8.47
CA ARG A 39 16.36 -11.08 -8.16
C ARG A 39 17.15 -12.39 -8.15
N GLY A 40 18.05 -12.55 -9.13
CA GLY A 40 18.88 -13.75 -9.30
C GLY A 40 20.04 -13.88 -8.30
N LEU A 41 20.28 -12.88 -7.45
CA LEU A 41 21.39 -12.83 -6.47
C LEU A 41 20.96 -13.29 -5.06
N ASP A 42 19.95 -14.15 -4.95
CA ASP A 42 19.36 -14.59 -3.67
C ASP A 42 18.81 -13.40 -2.83
N LYS A 43 18.18 -12.46 -3.51
CA LYS A 43 17.64 -11.22 -2.92
C LYS A 43 16.12 -11.16 -2.90
N LYS A 44 15.42 -12.32 -2.92
CA LYS A 44 13.95 -12.37 -2.89
C LYS A 44 13.35 -11.64 -1.68
N HIS A 45 14.05 -11.60 -0.56
CA HIS A 45 13.63 -10.85 0.62
C HIS A 45 13.53 -9.34 0.41
N LEU A 46 14.10 -8.79 -0.65
CA LEU A 46 13.96 -7.38 -1.01
C LEU A 46 12.72 -7.09 -1.86
N ALA A 47 11.98 -8.12 -2.26
CA ALA A 47 10.81 -7.96 -3.12
C ALA A 47 9.74 -7.01 -2.54
N TYR A 48 9.60 -6.95 -1.21
CA TYR A 48 8.61 -6.08 -0.59
C TYR A 48 8.87 -4.59 -0.85
N PHE A 49 10.12 -4.15 -0.96
CA PHE A 49 10.43 -2.76 -1.35
C PHE A 49 9.94 -2.43 -2.76
N ALA A 50 10.02 -3.40 -3.68
CA ALA A 50 9.47 -3.24 -5.02
C ALA A 50 7.94 -3.08 -4.99
N LEU A 51 7.26 -3.84 -4.12
CA LEU A 51 5.81 -3.75 -3.92
C LEU A 51 5.40 -2.44 -3.25
N VAL A 52 6.17 -1.95 -2.28
CA VAL A 52 5.98 -0.60 -1.72
C VAL A 52 6.06 0.47 -2.81
N GLY A 53 7.05 0.37 -3.72
CA GLY A 53 7.14 1.25 -4.89
C GLY A 53 5.97 1.11 -5.84
N ALA A 54 5.46 -0.11 -6.05
CA ALA A 54 4.28 -0.35 -6.89
C ALA A 54 3.00 0.28 -6.29
N PHE A 55 2.82 0.24 -4.96
CA PHE A 55 1.75 0.98 -4.28
C PHE A 55 1.93 2.50 -4.46
N GLY A 56 3.16 3.02 -4.34
CA GLY A 56 3.46 4.43 -4.58
C GLY A 56 3.10 4.89 -6.00
N ASP A 57 3.20 4.00 -6.99
CA ASP A 57 2.81 4.22 -8.40
C ASP A 57 1.34 3.81 -8.67
N MET A 58 0.52 3.59 -7.66
CA MET A 58 -0.90 3.22 -7.76
C MET A 58 -1.15 1.88 -8.49
N GLN A 59 -0.19 0.95 -8.46
CA GLN A 59 -0.26 -0.32 -9.20
C GLN A 59 -0.72 -1.52 -8.33
N GLY A 60 -1.04 -1.30 -7.05
CA GLY A 60 -1.41 -2.36 -6.11
C GLY A 60 -2.84 -2.28 -5.55
N GLN A 61 -3.59 -1.22 -5.85
CA GLN A 61 -4.87 -0.92 -5.20
C GLN A 61 -5.97 -1.97 -5.46
N ASP A 62 -6.02 -2.49 -6.69
CA ASP A 62 -6.95 -3.54 -7.10
C ASP A 62 -6.28 -4.92 -7.19
N GLY A 63 -5.16 -5.08 -6.46
CA GLY A 63 -4.29 -6.23 -6.55
C GLY A 63 -3.19 -6.09 -7.61
N PHE A 64 -2.11 -6.81 -7.43
CA PHE A 64 -0.96 -6.76 -8.35
C PHE A 64 -1.20 -7.53 -9.63
N THR A 65 -0.79 -6.96 -10.77
CA THR A 65 -0.86 -7.56 -12.09
C THR A 65 0.53 -7.69 -12.73
N GLY A 66 0.62 -8.39 -13.85
CA GLY A 66 1.85 -8.52 -14.63
C GLY A 66 3.07 -8.94 -13.81
N MET A 67 4.18 -8.24 -13.96
CA MET A 67 5.42 -8.53 -13.25
C MET A 67 5.35 -8.22 -11.76
N ASN A 68 4.50 -7.28 -11.33
CA ASN A 68 4.29 -7.02 -9.91
C ASN A 68 3.70 -8.23 -9.18
N LYS A 69 2.87 -9.06 -9.86
CA LYS A 69 2.36 -10.31 -9.33
C LYS A 69 3.47 -11.36 -9.12
N GLU A 70 4.43 -11.42 -10.04
CA GLU A 70 5.60 -12.30 -9.88
C GLU A 70 6.50 -11.85 -8.73
N ILE A 71 6.66 -10.53 -8.54
CA ILE A 71 7.39 -9.94 -7.42
C ILE A 71 6.68 -10.26 -6.09
N LEU A 72 5.34 -10.18 -6.05
CA LEU A 72 4.57 -10.58 -4.89
C LEU A 72 4.80 -12.05 -4.53
N LYS A 73 4.81 -12.92 -5.54
CA LYS A 73 5.13 -14.34 -5.33
C LYS A 73 6.51 -14.55 -4.72
N ASP A 74 7.54 -13.83 -5.20
CA ASP A 74 8.87 -13.89 -4.60
C ASP A 74 8.88 -13.43 -3.13
N ALA A 75 8.13 -12.36 -2.81
CA ALA A 75 8.00 -11.86 -1.45
C ALA A 75 7.32 -12.87 -0.52
N GLN A 76 6.28 -13.56 -1.00
CA GLN A 76 5.60 -14.62 -0.26
C GLN A 76 6.50 -15.87 -0.09
N GLU A 77 7.16 -16.32 -1.14
CA GLU A 77 8.08 -17.46 -1.09
C GLU A 77 9.26 -17.22 -0.13
N SER A 78 9.73 -15.98 0.00
CA SER A 78 10.77 -15.61 0.96
C SER A 78 10.23 -15.38 2.39
N GLY A 79 8.92 -15.44 2.59
CA GLY A 79 8.27 -15.27 3.89
C GLY A 79 8.33 -13.84 4.42
N VAL A 80 8.53 -12.82 3.54
CA VAL A 80 8.60 -11.41 3.98
C VAL A 80 7.25 -10.71 3.86
N VAL A 81 6.37 -11.17 2.97
CA VAL A 81 5.02 -10.62 2.81
C VAL A 81 3.98 -11.70 3.04
N GLU A 82 3.00 -11.36 3.84
CA GLU A 82 1.76 -12.12 4.05
C GLU A 82 0.59 -11.35 3.47
N ILE A 83 -0.41 -12.07 2.98
CA ILE A 83 -1.69 -11.49 2.54
C ILE A 83 -2.73 -11.86 3.57
N ASN A 84 -3.36 -10.86 4.16
CA ASN A 84 -4.42 -11.02 5.14
C ASN A 84 -5.68 -10.30 4.68
N GLU A 85 -6.83 -10.88 4.86
CA GLU A 85 -8.09 -10.16 4.66
C GLU A 85 -8.28 -9.12 5.77
N GLY A 86 -8.64 -7.90 5.40
CA GLY A 86 -8.81 -6.81 6.34
C GLY A 86 -9.46 -5.56 5.75
N LEU A 87 -9.65 -4.56 6.60
CA LEU A 87 -10.14 -3.25 6.17
C LEU A 87 -9.01 -2.48 5.48
N LYS A 88 -9.29 -1.98 4.28
CA LYS A 88 -8.38 -1.16 3.46
C LYS A 88 -8.48 0.32 3.86
N THR A 89 -8.32 0.62 5.13
CA THR A 89 -8.30 2.00 5.63
C THR A 89 -6.88 2.47 5.85
N VAL A 90 -6.63 3.77 5.69
CA VAL A 90 -5.29 4.36 5.84
C VAL A 90 -5.01 4.75 7.30
N SER A 91 -3.72 4.83 7.66
CA SER A 91 -3.26 5.30 8.98
C SER A 91 -3.81 4.51 10.18
N LYS A 92 -4.13 3.22 9.99
CA LYS A 92 -4.68 2.33 11.04
C LYS A 92 -3.82 2.25 12.29
N ALA A 93 -2.49 2.29 12.12
CA ALA A 93 -1.54 2.16 13.22
C ALA A 93 -1.36 3.47 14.03
N THR A 94 -1.66 4.62 13.44
CA THR A 94 -1.28 5.93 13.99
C THR A 94 -2.46 6.77 14.43
N GLU A 95 -3.53 6.79 13.66
CA GLU A 95 -4.66 7.69 13.88
C GLU A 95 -5.84 6.98 14.55
N PRO A 96 -6.71 7.73 15.26
CA PRO A 96 -8.01 7.22 15.69
C PRO A 96 -8.86 6.78 14.50
N VAL A 97 -9.77 5.81 14.75
CA VAL A 97 -10.61 5.20 13.70
C VAL A 97 -11.34 6.25 12.85
N PHE A 98 -11.95 7.27 13.46
CA PHE A 98 -12.68 8.29 12.70
C PHE A 98 -11.81 9.05 11.69
N LYS A 99 -10.55 9.34 12.05
CA LYS A 99 -9.62 9.99 11.13
C LYS A 99 -9.16 9.04 10.02
N SER A 100 -8.85 7.80 10.39
CA SER A 100 -8.49 6.77 9.41
C SER A 100 -9.60 6.62 8.36
N LEU A 101 -10.86 6.54 8.78
CA LEU A 101 -12.01 6.47 7.89
C LEU A 101 -12.16 7.73 7.02
N ALA A 102 -12.09 8.92 7.63
CA ALA A 102 -12.20 10.18 6.91
C ALA A 102 -11.08 10.39 5.88
N TYR A 103 -9.88 9.87 6.14
CA TYR A 103 -8.74 9.98 5.23
C TYR A 103 -8.68 8.87 4.18
N THR A 104 -9.56 7.87 4.27
CA THR A 104 -9.65 6.79 3.28
C THR A 104 -10.48 7.25 2.08
N PHE A 105 -9.84 7.39 0.92
CA PHE A 105 -10.47 7.78 -0.34
C PHE A 105 -10.50 6.67 -1.39
N SER A 106 -9.75 5.60 -1.16
CA SER A 106 -9.72 4.41 -2.00
C SER A 106 -9.82 3.15 -1.14
N PRO A 107 -10.95 2.45 -1.17
CA PRO A 107 -12.21 2.84 -1.83
C PRO A 107 -12.91 3.99 -1.10
N PRO A 108 -13.70 4.82 -1.80
CA PRO A 108 -14.42 5.92 -1.17
C PRO A 108 -15.55 5.42 -0.28
N LEU A 109 -15.74 6.05 0.87
CA LEU A 109 -16.83 5.77 1.82
C LEU A 109 -17.83 6.93 1.79
N PRO A 110 -18.95 6.81 1.09
CA PRO A 110 -19.95 7.87 0.99
C PRO A 110 -20.42 8.40 2.36
N GLY A 111 -20.33 9.73 2.55
CA GLY A 111 -20.70 10.39 3.81
C GLY A 111 -19.64 10.24 4.94
N ILE A 112 -18.49 9.63 4.64
CA ILE A 112 -17.40 9.40 5.61
C ILE A 112 -16.07 9.92 5.06
N SER A 113 -15.68 9.53 3.84
CA SER A 113 -14.44 9.98 3.22
C SER A 113 -14.42 11.48 3.01
N GLY A 114 -13.39 12.16 3.53
CA GLY A 114 -13.24 13.61 3.47
C GLY A 114 -14.05 14.37 4.51
N ASP A 115 -14.85 13.69 5.34
CA ASP A 115 -15.73 14.29 6.33
C ASP A 115 -15.42 13.73 7.74
N LEU A 116 -14.77 14.57 8.57
CA LEU A 116 -14.42 14.20 9.94
C LEU A 116 -15.66 14.10 10.85
N GLU A 117 -16.63 14.99 10.66
CA GLU A 117 -17.89 14.99 11.44
C GLU A 117 -18.74 13.78 11.06
N GLY A 118 -18.94 13.54 9.75
CA GLY A 118 -19.66 12.36 9.26
C GLY A 118 -19.01 11.06 9.70
N SER A 119 -17.70 11.00 9.76
CA SER A 119 -16.96 9.84 10.28
C SER A 119 -17.17 9.63 11.79
N GLN A 120 -17.24 10.70 12.59
CA GLN A 120 -17.55 10.62 14.02
C GLN A 120 -18.97 10.15 14.24
N GLU A 121 -19.95 10.77 13.55
CA GLU A 121 -21.37 10.36 13.63
C GLU A 121 -21.57 8.90 13.23
N PHE A 122 -20.80 8.41 12.26
CA PHE A 122 -20.85 7.01 11.84
C PHE A 122 -20.46 6.08 12.97
N LEU A 123 -19.39 6.38 13.72
CA LEU A 123 -18.97 5.58 14.88
C LEU A 123 -19.93 5.70 16.06
N GLU A 124 -20.46 6.91 16.32
CA GLU A 124 -21.42 7.14 17.41
C GLU A 124 -22.73 6.33 17.24
N LYS A 125 -23.20 6.16 15.99
CA LYS A 125 -24.37 5.29 15.70
C LYS A 125 -24.15 3.83 16.08
N MET A 126 -22.89 3.40 16.20
CA MET A 126 -22.51 2.07 16.65
C MET A 126 -22.10 2.03 18.14
N ASN A 127 -22.27 3.14 18.87
CA ASN A 127 -21.79 3.34 20.24
C ASN A 127 -20.26 3.14 20.41
N LEU A 128 -19.49 3.35 19.32
CA LEU A 128 -18.05 3.33 19.36
C LEU A 128 -17.49 4.73 19.68
N SER A 129 -16.46 4.78 20.53
CA SER A 129 -15.78 6.05 20.79
C SER A 129 -15.00 6.49 19.55
N TYR A 130 -15.24 7.72 19.07
CA TYR A 130 -14.51 8.25 17.92
C TYR A 130 -12.99 8.41 18.17
N GLY A 131 -12.57 8.56 19.43
CA GLY A 131 -11.15 8.64 19.79
C GLY A 131 -10.41 7.31 19.89
N ILE A 132 -11.13 6.17 19.74
CA ILE A 132 -10.54 4.83 19.81
C ILE A 132 -9.66 4.55 18.60
N LYS A 133 -8.56 3.79 18.80
CA LYS A 133 -7.73 3.29 17.70
C LYS A 133 -8.14 1.87 17.30
N PHE A 134 -7.80 1.46 16.07
CA PHE A 134 -8.05 0.08 15.62
C PHE A 134 -7.41 -0.97 16.54
N THR A 135 -6.25 -0.66 17.13
CA THR A 135 -5.54 -1.54 18.07
C THR A 135 -6.28 -1.75 19.39
N ASP A 136 -7.15 -0.82 19.77
CA ASP A 136 -7.79 -0.75 21.08
C ASP A 136 -9.25 -1.24 21.00
N LEU A 137 -9.74 -1.56 19.77
CA LEU A 137 -11.05 -2.17 19.58
C LEU A 137 -11.04 -3.62 20.06
N GLU A 138 -12.10 -4.01 20.76
CA GLU A 138 -12.39 -5.42 21.05
C GLU A 138 -12.83 -6.16 19.79
N ASP A 139 -12.79 -7.48 19.80
CA ASP A 139 -13.06 -8.26 18.59
C ASP A 139 -14.50 -8.09 18.09
N GLU A 140 -15.48 -8.00 19.00
CA GLU A 140 -16.88 -7.71 18.66
C GLU A 140 -17.05 -6.31 18.05
N GLU A 141 -16.29 -5.31 18.51
CA GLU A 141 -16.30 -3.96 17.96
C GLU A 141 -15.67 -3.91 16.55
N LYS A 142 -14.61 -4.69 16.32
CA LYS A 142 -13.98 -4.84 15.00
C LYS A 142 -14.95 -5.46 14.00
N ASP A 143 -15.67 -6.52 14.39
CA ASP A 143 -16.64 -7.18 13.53
C ASP A 143 -17.82 -6.25 13.24
N LEU A 144 -18.34 -5.53 14.23
CA LEU A 144 -19.41 -4.55 14.05
C LEU A 144 -18.99 -3.44 13.07
N LEU A 145 -17.81 -2.88 13.26
CA LEU A 145 -17.25 -1.84 12.38
C LEU A 145 -17.05 -2.35 10.95
N LYS A 146 -16.49 -3.55 10.80
CA LYS A 146 -16.30 -4.20 9.51
C LYS A 146 -17.62 -4.36 8.77
N ASP A 147 -18.63 -4.93 9.40
CA ASP A 147 -19.94 -5.19 8.78
C ASP A 147 -20.65 -3.89 8.37
N ALA A 148 -20.56 -2.86 9.22
CA ALA A 148 -21.09 -1.54 8.90
C ALA A 148 -20.37 -0.92 7.70
N LEU A 149 -19.03 -0.99 7.64
CA LEU A 149 -18.25 -0.44 6.54
C LEU A 149 -18.48 -1.20 5.22
N ILE A 150 -18.59 -2.54 5.26
CA ILE A 150 -18.95 -3.36 4.08
C ILE A 150 -20.33 -2.97 3.54
N THR A 151 -21.27 -2.60 4.41
CA THR A 151 -22.59 -2.11 3.99
C THR A 151 -22.50 -0.77 3.26
N VAL A 152 -21.56 0.11 3.66
CA VAL A 152 -21.31 1.40 2.99
C VAL A 152 -20.62 1.20 1.64
N ASN A 153 -19.56 0.42 1.62
CA ASN A 153 -18.83 0.03 0.40
C ASN A 153 -18.12 -1.32 0.59
N PRO A 154 -18.55 -2.40 -0.09
CA PRO A 154 -17.94 -3.71 0.06
C PRO A 154 -16.44 -3.77 -0.29
N GLU A 155 -15.96 -2.89 -1.16
CA GLU A 155 -14.55 -2.84 -1.58
C GLU A 155 -13.60 -2.42 -0.46
N ILE A 156 -14.15 -1.91 0.68
CA ILE A 156 -13.35 -1.53 1.86
C ILE A 156 -12.70 -2.74 2.55
N PHE A 157 -13.21 -3.95 2.29
CA PHE A 157 -12.68 -5.18 2.84
C PHE A 157 -12.06 -6.04 1.74
N GLY A 158 -10.86 -6.55 1.98
CA GLY A 158 -10.14 -7.37 1.01
C GLY A 158 -8.69 -7.59 1.40
N ASP A 159 -7.86 -7.93 0.42
CA ASP A 159 -6.46 -8.25 0.63
C ASP A 159 -5.67 -7.03 1.14
N CYS A 160 -5.02 -7.21 2.29
CA CYS A 160 -4.02 -6.32 2.87
C CYS A 160 -2.66 -7.02 2.82
N TYR A 161 -1.65 -6.35 2.32
CA TYR A 161 -0.31 -6.88 2.14
C TYR A 161 0.59 -6.45 3.29
N VAL A 162 1.07 -7.41 4.07
CA VAL A 162 1.70 -7.15 5.37
C VAL A 162 3.11 -7.70 5.42
N VAL A 163 4.07 -6.87 5.86
CA VAL A 163 5.44 -7.29 6.16
C VAL A 163 5.53 -7.70 7.63
N ALA A 164 5.60 -9.00 7.90
CA ALA A 164 5.47 -9.56 9.25
C ALA A 164 6.55 -9.07 10.24
N LYS A 165 7.74 -8.74 9.75
CA LYS A 165 8.91 -8.36 10.58
C LYS A 165 9.07 -6.86 10.79
N GLU A 166 8.25 -6.03 10.14
CA GLU A 166 8.33 -4.59 10.26
C GLU A 166 7.60 -4.06 11.50
N THR A 167 7.93 -2.84 11.89
CA THR A 167 7.21 -2.11 12.94
C THR A 167 5.75 -1.89 12.53
N PRO A 168 4.82 -1.75 13.47
CA PRO A 168 3.40 -1.54 13.14
C PRO A 168 3.16 -0.43 12.11
N LEU A 169 3.97 0.63 12.12
CA LEU A 169 3.90 1.77 11.21
C LEU A 169 4.26 1.43 9.76
N LEU A 170 5.19 0.49 9.55
CA LEU A 170 5.72 0.11 8.24
C LEU A 170 5.23 -1.28 7.80
N ARG A 171 4.33 -1.87 8.58
CA ARG A 171 3.88 -3.25 8.35
C ARG A 171 2.99 -3.38 7.13
N ASP A 172 2.04 -2.46 6.94
CA ASP A 172 1.18 -2.45 5.77
C ASP A 172 1.93 -1.80 4.59
N LEU A 173 2.02 -2.50 3.45
CA LEU A 173 2.80 -2.04 2.29
C LEU A 173 2.25 -0.75 1.68
N GLU A 174 0.93 -0.57 1.68
CA GLU A 174 0.31 0.64 1.17
C GLU A 174 0.58 1.83 2.09
N GLU A 175 0.40 1.67 3.41
CA GLU A 175 0.75 2.70 4.39
C GLU A 175 2.24 3.06 4.34
N TYR A 176 3.11 2.05 4.16
CA TYR A 176 4.54 2.28 4.00
C TYR A 176 4.84 3.18 2.79
N SER A 177 4.16 2.93 1.65
CA SER A 177 4.32 3.77 0.46
C SER A 177 3.94 5.23 0.72
N TYR A 178 2.86 5.50 1.46
CA TYR A 178 2.44 6.86 1.83
C TYR A 178 3.45 7.56 2.73
N ILE A 179 4.09 6.84 3.65
CA ILE A 179 5.14 7.38 4.52
C ILE A 179 6.36 7.81 3.70
N LEU A 180 6.80 6.96 2.76
CA LEU A 180 7.92 7.29 1.87
C LEU A 180 7.60 8.49 0.97
N ASP A 181 6.40 8.55 0.42
CA ASP A 181 5.93 9.67 -0.38
C ASP A 181 5.91 10.98 0.44
N ALA A 182 5.41 10.91 1.68
CA ALA A 182 5.43 12.05 2.59
C ALA A 182 6.86 12.53 2.91
N CYS A 183 7.81 11.62 3.10
CA CYS A 183 9.23 11.96 3.28
C CYS A 183 9.80 12.68 2.06
N GLY A 184 9.48 12.21 0.85
CA GLY A 184 9.86 12.83 -0.41
C GLY A 184 9.26 14.24 -0.55
N LYS A 185 7.97 14.38 -0.38
CA LYS A 185 7.24 15.67 -0.44
C LYS A 185 7.75 16.70 0.58
N LYS A 186 8.14 16.25 1.76
CA LYS A 186 8.73 17.10 2.81
C LYS A 186 10.22 17.36 2.62
N LYS A 187 10.83 16.91 1.51
CA LYS A 187 12.27 17.05 1.22
C LYS A 187 13.17 16.43 2.30
N LYS A 188 12.74 15.33 2.90
CA LYS A 188 13.47 14.57 3.93
C LYS A 188 13.73 13.12 3.48
N PRO A 189 14.35 12.88 2.30
CA PRO A 189 14.53 11.53 1.79
C PRO A 189 15.39 10.66 2.73
N GLY A 190 16.34 11.26 3.45
CA GLY A 190 17.16 10.53 4.43
C GLY A 190 16.36 9.90 5.57
N LEU A 191 15.21 10.50 5.95
CA LEU A 191 14.32 9.92 6.95
C LEU A 191 13.57 8.70 6.40
N GLY A 192 13.24 8.70 5.10
CA GLY A 192 12.61 7.55 4.46
C GLY A 192 13.55 6.38 4.18
N LEU A 193 14.87 6.60 4.31
CA LEU A 193 15.92 5.59 4.09
C LEU A 193 16.51 5.07 5.41
N SER A 194 16.17 5.65 6.54
CA SER A 194 16.66 5.26 7.87
C SER A 194 15.77 4.22 8.53
#